data_2479d84188443eaf540dc925d48e8d56
#
_entry.id   2479d84188443eaf540dc925d48e8d56
#
_cell.length_a   1.000
_cell.length_b   1.000
_cell.length_c   1.000
_cell.angle_alpha   90.00
_cell.angle_beta   90.00
_cell.angle_gamma   90.00
#
_symmetry.space_group_name_H-M   'P 1'
#
loop_
_entity.id
_entity.type
_entity.pdbx_description
1 polymer ?
#
loop_
_entity_poly.entity_id
_entity_poly.type
_entity_poly.pdbx_seq_one_letter_code
_entity_poly.pdbx_strand_id
1 'polypeptide(L)'
;MRKDVQEAIENAIAGFEKRHQAEQERLRERERFESGWAQIRTTVVLPALEEVAVVLRKAGWQCEVRAGEKDPGVQVTIYWEGGGEKPFMTYQLEKQKNTVLINAATKASAAPVGSFALDKITEDFVQTEVTKFFTRVASEIG
;
A
#
# COMPACT_ATOMS: atom_id res chain seq x y z
N MET A 1 -51.62 10.19 18.37
CA MET A 1 -50.96 9.65 17.15
C MET A 1 -51.37 8.22 16.99
N ARG A 2 -51.67 7.81 15.76
CA ARG A 2 -51.98 6.40 15.47
C ARG A 2 -50.76 5.54 15.74
N LYS A 3 -51.02 4.35 16.25
CA LYS A 3 -49.96 3.41 16.63
C LYS A 3 -49.10 2.99 15.43
N ASP A 4 -49.71 2.80 14.28
CA ASP A 4 -49.01 2.42 13.04
C ASP A 4 -48.05 3.53 12.55
N VAL A 5 -48.44 4.79 12.71
CA VAL A 5 -47.58 5.94 12.36
C VAL A 5 -46.40 6.04 13.32
N GLN A 6 -46.65 5.85 14.61
CA GLN A 6 -45.61 5.86 15.62
C GLN A 6 -44.57 4.76 15.37
N GLU A 7 -45.03 3.55 15.11
CA GLU A 7 -44.15 2.41 14.80
C GLU A 7 -43.32 2.68 13.55
N ALA A 8 -43.90 3.24 12.50
CA ALA A 8 -43.19 3.58 11.26
C ALA A 8 -42.08 4.61 11.51
N ILE A 9 -42.35 5.61 12.33
CA ILE A 9 -41.36 6.63 12.68
C ILE A 9 -40.23 6.03 13.51
N GLU A 10 -40.59 5.22 14.52
CA GLU A 10 -39.60 4.56 15.38
C GLU A 10 -38.70 3.60 14.58
N ASN A 11 -39.27 2.86 13.62
CA ASN A 11 -38.51 1.98 12.74
C ASN A 11 -37.57 2.77 11.82
N ALA A 12 -38.02 3.93 11.32
CA ALA A 12 -37.21 4.80 10.49
C ALA A 12 -36.03 5.37 11.28
N ILE A 13 -36.26 5.78 12.51
CA ILE A 13 -35.22 6.30 13.40
C ILE A 13 -34.20 5.20 13.72
N ALA A 14 -34.65 4.00 14.07
CA ALA A 14 -33.78 2.87 14.38
C ALA A 14 -32.92 2.50 13.15
N GLY A 15 -33.52 2.49 11.97
CA GLY A 15 -32.79 2.21 10.73
C GLY A 15 -31.74 3.27 10.43
N PHE A 16 -32.06 4.54 10.64
CA PHE A 16 -31.10 5.64 10.47
C PHE A 16 -29.94 5.51 11.46
N GLU A 17 -30.23 5.29 12.74
CA GLU A 17 -29.20 5.15 13.77
C GLU A 17 -28.25 3.98 13.46
N LYS A 18 -28.80 2.87 13.01
CA LYS A 18 -27.99 1.70 12.63
C LYS A 18 -27.05 2.02 11.48
N ARG A 19 -27.55 2.69 10.42
CA ARG A 19 -26.72 3.09 9.29
C ARG A 19 -25.67 4.12 9.68
N HIS A 20 -26.05 5.06 10.55
CA HIS A 20 -25.15 6.10 11.05
C HIS A 20 -24.01 5.51 11.87
N GLN A 21 -24.31 4.54 12.75
CA GLN A 21 -23.29 3.82 13.52
C GLN A 21 -22.37 3.02 12.63
N ALA A 22 -22.92 2.34 11.62
CA ALA A 22 -22.12 1.56 10.65
C ALA A 22 -21.18 2.47 9.85
N GLU A 23 -21.64 3.65 9.44
CA GLU A 23 -20.82 4.65 8.74
C GLU A 23 -19.71 5.18 9.63
N GLN A 24 -19.99 5.49 10.89
CA GLN A 24 -18.98 5.95 11.85
C GLN A 24 -17.93 4.88 12.11
N GLU A 25 -18.34 3.61 12.24
CA GLU A 25 -17.43 2.49 12.41
C GLU A 25 -16.50 2.34 11.20
N ARG A 26 -17.05 2.44 9.99
CA ARG A 26 -16.28 2.39 8.76
C ARG A 26 -15.24 3.50 8.69
N LEU A 27 -15.60 4.72 9.11
CA LEU A 27 -14.68 5.85 9.13
C LEU A 27 -13.56 5.65 10.16
N ARG A 28 -13.88 5.09 11.33
CA ARG A 28 -12.88 4.77 12.36
C ARG A 28 -11.89 3.71 11.87
N GLU A 29 -12.38 2.68 11.21
CA GLU A 29 -11.53 1.63 10.64
C GLU A 29 -10.59 2.20 9.58
N ARG A 30 -11.10 3.10 8.73
CA ARG A 30 -10.27 3.79 7.73
C ARG A 30 -9.20 4.65 8.38
N GLU A 31 -9.55 5.40 9.40
CA GLU A 31 -8.58 6.23 10.13
C GLU A 31 -7.50 5.40 10.80
N ARG A 32 -7.87 4.27 11.40
CA ARG A 32 -6.91 3.32 11.97
C ARG A 32 -5.98 2.75 10.91
N PHE A 33 -6.54 2.42 9.76
CA PHE A 33 -5.75 1.92 8.63
C PHE A 33 -4.76 2.97 8.14
N GLU A 34 -5.21 4.19 7.91
CA GLU A 34 -4.35 5.28 7.42
C GLU A 34 -3.24 5.60 8.42
N SER A 35 -3.57 5.67 9.70
CA SER A 35 -2.59 5.89 10.78
C SER A 35 -1.61 4.73 10.89
N GLY A 36 -2.10 3.50 10.80
CA GLY A 36 -1.29 2.30 10.83
C GLY A 36 -0.33 2.23 9.65
N TRP A 37 -0.81 2.59 8.46
CA TRP A 37 0.04 2.66 7.27
C TRP A 37 1.13 3.73 7.43
N ALA A 38 0.77 4.92 7.89
CA ALA A 38 1.75 5.99 8.09
C ALA A 38 2.89 5.55 9.01
N GLN A 39 2.55 4.81 10.07
CA GLN A 39 3.55 4.27 11.00
C GLN A 39 4.41 3.17 10.35
N ILE A 40 3.79 2.18 9.71
CA ILE A 40 4.48 1.07 9.05
C ILE A 40 5.35 1.57 7.90
N ARG A 41 4.87 2.54 7.14
CA ARG A 41 5.64 3.18 6.08
C ARG A 41 6.98 3.70 6.61
N THR A 42 6.95 4.43 7.71
CA THR A 42 8.13 5.07 8.27
C THR A 42 9.02 4.10 9.03
N THR A 43 8.45 3.15 9.76
CA THR A 43 9.21 2.27 10.66
C THR A 43 9.60 0.94 10.04
N VAL A 44 8.87 0.48 9.01
CA VAL A 44 9.10 -0.82 8.38
C VAL A 44 9.46 -0.69 6.90
N VAL A 45 8.60 -0.09 6.09
CA VAL A 45 8.75 -0.10 4.62
C VAL A 45 9.98 0.67 4.18
N LEU A 46 10.08 1.94 4.58
CA LEU A 46 11.20 2.78 4.15
C LEU A 46 12.55 2.28 4.65
N PRO A 47 12.72 1.89 5.93
CA PRO A 47 13.99 1.32 6.36
C PRO A 47 14.34 0.01 5.67
N ALA A 48 13.38 -0.88 5.46
CA ALA A 48 13.62 -2.16 4.77
C ALA A 48 14.06 -1.94 3.32
N LEU A 49 13.41 -1.03 2.61
CA LEU A 49 13.79 -0.69 1.24
C LEU A 49 15.17 0.00 1.18
N GLU A 50 15.47 0.85 2.15
CA GLU A 50 16.75 1.55 2.20
C GLU A 50 17.92 0.60 2.45
N GLU A 51 17.73 -0.45 3.27
CA GLU A 51 18.74 -1.49 3.44
C GLU A 51 19.05 -2.20 2.11
N VAL A 52 18.04 -2.54 1.35
CA VAL A 52 18.20 -3.15 0.02
C VAL A 52 18.87 -2.17 -0.94
N ALA A 53 18.47 -0.91 -0.90
CA ALA A 53 19.06 0.12 -1.75
C ALA A 53 20.56 0.28 -1.52
N VAL A 54 21.01 0.22 -0.28
CA VAL A 54 22.45 0.28 0.06
C VAL A 54 23.21 -0.87 -0.61
N VAL A 55 22.69 -2.09 -0.54
CA VAL A 55 23.32 -3.27 -1.17
C VAL A 55 23.39 -3.10 -2.68
N LEU A 56 22.29 -2.67 -3.30
CA LEU A 56 22.21 -2.50 -4.76
C LEU A 56 23.16 -1.40 -5.26
N ARG A 57 23.21 -0.27 -4.56
CA ARG A 57 24.09 0.85 -4.91
C ARG A 57 25.56 0.45 -4.84
N LYS A 58 25.94 -0.36 -3.84
CA LYS A 58 27.31 -0.87 -3.72
C LYS A 58 27.68 -1.79 -4.89
N ALA A 59 26.70 -2.47 -5.47
CA ALA A 59 26.90 -3.34 -6.63
C ALA A 59 26.84 -2.58 -7.97
N GLY A 60 26.68 -1.26 -7.94
CA GLY A 60 26.65 -0.43 -9.14
C GLY A 60 25.27 -0.16 -9.71
N TRP A 61 24.22 -0.64 -9.07
CA TRP A 61 22.85 -0.38 -9.48
C TRP A 61 22.37 0.97 -8.94
N GLN A 62 21.42 1.57 -9.67
CA GLN A 62 20.69 2.74 -9.17
C GLN A 62 19.44 2.24 -8.46
N CYS A 63 19.20 2.75 -7.27
CA CYS A 63 18.01 2.44 -6.49
C CYS A 63 17.54 3.70 -5.80
N GLU A 64 16.33 4.14 -6.16
CA GLU A 64 15.71 5.33 -5.59
C GLU A 64 14.46 4.94 -4.82
N VAL A 65 14.38 5.34 -3.57
CA VAL A 65 13.20 5.13 -2.72
C VAL A 65 12.54 6.50 -2.53
N ARG A 66 11.28 6.62 -2.96
CA ARG A 66 10.52 7.87 -2.87
C ARG A 66 9.28 7.69 -2.02
N ALA A 67 9.13 8.58 -1.07
CA ALA A 67 7.93 8.70 -0.24
C ALA A 67 7.47 10.14 -0.33
N GLY A 68 6.35 10.38 -1.01
CA GLY A 68 5.81 11.72 -1.18
C GLY A 68 5.29 12.31 0.14
N GLU A 69 5.39 13.62 0.31
CA GLU A 69 4.83 14.31 1.47
C GLU A 69 3.30 14.32 1.43
N LYS A 70 2.73 14.47 0.23
CA LYS A 70 1.28 14.53 0.02
C LYS A 70 0.67 13.21 -0.41
N ASP A 71 1.47 12.35 -1.03
CA ASP A 71 1.07 11.02 -1.45
C ASP A 71 1.48 10.03 -0.36
N PRO A 72 0.53 9.28 0.23
CA PRO A 72 0.87 8.30 1.26
C PRO A 72 1.60 7.07 0.73
N GLY A 73 1.74 6.93 -0.58
CA GLY A 73 2.41 5.79 -1.19
C GLY A 73 3.92 5.80 -1.07
N VAL A 74 4.53 4.71 -1.51
CA VAL A 74 5.98 4.57 -1.61
C VAL A 74 6.29 4.01 -2.99
N GLN A 75 7.36 4.50 -3.61
CA GLN A 75 7.85 3.97 -4.88
C GLN A 75 9.34 3.66 -4.76
N VAL A 76 9.73 2.46 -5.22
CA VAL A 76 11.13 2.10 -5.36
C VAL A 76 11.42 1.88 -6.85
N THR A 77 12.45 2.56 -7.35
CA THR A 77 12.89 2.46 -8.74
C THR A 77 14.27 1.83 -8.76
N ILE A 78 14.45 0.76 -9.51
CA ILE A 78 15.71 0.03 -9.60
C ILE A 78 16.09 -0.08 -11.06
N TYR A 79 17.25 0.46 -11.43
CA TYR A 79 17.69 0.44 -12.82
C TYR A 79 19.20 0.40 -12.94
N TRP A 80 19.65 -0.09 -14.08
CA TRP A 80 21.05 -0.08 -14.48
C TRP A 80 21.27 1.14 -15.36
N GLU A 81 22.30 1.92 -15.06
CA GLU A 81 22.61 3.10 -15.85
C GLU A 81 22.94 2.70 -17.29
N GLY A 82 22.30 3.37 -18.26
CA GLY A 82 22.39 3.02 -19.67
C GLY A 82 21.43 1.95 -20.14
N GLY A 83 20.65 1.35 -19.25
CA GLY A 83 19.66 0.32 -19.56
C GLY A 83 18.37 0.82 -20.22
N GLY A 84 18.17 2.11 -20.32
CA GLY A 84 17.02 2.74 -20.99
C GLY A 84 15.80 2.89 -20.11
N GLU A 85 15.21 1.83 -19.64
CA GLU A 85 14.01 1.89 -18.81
C GLU A 85 14.31 1.90 -17.32
N LYS A 86 13.38 2.44 -16.56
CA LYS A 86 13.48 2.52 -15.10
C LYS A 86 12.34 1.74 -14.45
N PRO A 87 12.51 0.42 -14.25
CA PRO A 87 11.50 -0.40 -13.57
C PRO A 87 11.21 0.11 -12.17
N PHE A 88 9.96 -0.01 -11.74
CA PHE A 88 9.57 0.48 -10.43
C PHE A 88 8.53 -0.43 -9.77
N MET A 89 8.48 -0.35 -8.45
CA MET A 89 7.52 -1.05 -7.61
C MET A 89 6.86 -0.01 -6.71
N THR A 90 5.53 -0.07 -6.58
CA THR A 90 4.77 0.90 -5.79
C THR A 90 3.98 0.24 -4.68
N TYR A 91 3.86 0.97 -3.57
CA TYR A 91 2.96 0.65 -2.46
C TYR A 91 1.90 1.74 -2.43
N GLN A 92 0.63 1.37 -2.63
CA GLN A 92 -0.48 2.31 -2.70
C GLN A 92 -1.60 1.89 -1.75
N LEU A 93 -2.25 2.87 -1.14
CA LEU A 93 -3.38 2.59 -0.28
C LEU A 93 -4.64 2.28 -1.08
N GLU A 94 -5.32 1.20 -0.72
CA GLU A 94 -6.66 0.88 -1.20
C GLU A 94 -7.64 1.24 -0.10
N LYS A 95 -8.12 2.49 -0.11
CA LYS A 95 -8.92 3.05 0.98
C LYS A 95 -10.23 2.31 1.24
N GLN A 96 -10.84 1.75 0.19
CA GLN A 96 -12.11 1.04 0.33
C GLN A 96 -11.95 -0.34 0.98
N LYS A 97 -10.77 -0.94 0.84
CA LYS A 97 -10.48 -2.29 1.33
C LYS A 97 -9.63 -2.32 2.60
N ASN A 98 -9.08 -1.17 3.00
CA ASN A 98 -8.11 -1.07 4.10
C ASN A 98 -6.93 -2.03 3.90
N THR A 99 -6.41 -2.06 2.67
CA THR A 99 -5.26 -2.85 2.27
C THR A 99 -4.27 -2.00 1.51
N VAL A 100 -3.05 -2.53 1.36
CA VAL A 100 -1.99 -1.90 0.57
C VAL A 100 -1.84 -2.68 -0.71
N LEU A 101 -2.01 -2.01 -1.85
CA LEU A 101 -1.78 -2.59 -3.16
C LEU A 101 -0.31 -2.42 -3.54
N ILE A 102 0.32 -3.52 -3.89
CA ILE A 102 1.71 -3.52 -4.38
C ILE A 102 1.66 -3.83 -5.88
N ASN A 103 2.20 -2.92 -6.68
CA ASN A 103 2.34 -3.08 -8.12
C ASN A 103 3.83 -3.13 -8.49
N ALA A 104 4.16 -3.91 -9.51
CA ALA A 104 5.51 -3.99 -10.06
C ALA A 104 5.44 -3.78 -11.57
N ALA A 105 6.27 -2.87 -12.08
CA ALA A 105 6.37 -2.59 -13.51
C ALA A 105 7.81 -2.82 -13.95
N THR A 106 8.02 -3.79 -14.83
CA THR A 106 9.31 -4.07 -15.48
C THR A 106 9.17 -3.77 -16.98
N LYS A 107 10.28 -3.87 -17.72
CA LYS A 107 10.26 -3.71 -19.17
C LYS A 107 9.29 -4.66 -19.85
N ALA A 108 9.19 -5.90 -19.36
CA ALA A 108 8.36 -6.95 -19.97
C ALA A 108 6.88 -6.82 -19.59
N SER A 109 6.55 -6.38 -18.38
CA SER A 109 5.17 -6.36 -17.91
C SER A 109 4.97 -5.42 -16.72
N ALA A 110 3.72 -4.95 -16.60
CA ALA A 110 3.25 -4.25 -15.41
C ALA A 110 2.08 -5.05 -14.85
N ALA A 111 2.19 -5.46 -13.59
CA ALA A 111 1.16 -6.28 -12.96
C ALA A 111 1.11 -6.04 -11.45
N PRO A 112 -0.07 -6.18 -10.83
CA PRO A 112 -0.15 -6.14 -9.38
C PRO A 112 0.52 -7.37 -8.77
N VAL A 113 1.28 -7.17 -7.70
CA VAL A 113 1.81 -8.25 -6.87
C VAL A 113 0.68 -8.79 -5.99
N GLY A 114 -0.14 -7.89 -5.45
CA GLY A 114 -1.28 -8.24 -4.64
C GLY A 114 -1.70 -7.13 -3.70
N SER A 115 -2.77 -7.39 -2.97
CA SER A 115 -3.31 -6.51 -1.94
C SER A 115 -3.09 -7.17 -0.57
N PHE A 116 -2.54 -6.42 0.37
CA PHE A 116 -2.10 -6.97 1.65
C PHE A 116 -2.60 -6.14 2.82
N ALA A 117 -3.03 -6.82 3.89
CA ALA A 117 -3.36 -6.17 5.15
C ALA A 117 -2.08 -5.64 5.81
N LEU A 118 -2.20 -4.64 6.67
CA LEU A 118 -1.04 -4.01 7.30
C LEU A 118 -0.18 -4.99 8.09
N ASP A 119 -0.79 -5.97 8.77
CA ASP A 119 -0.09 -6.96 9.56
C ASP A 119 0.79 -7.91 8.74
N LYS A 120 0.56 -7.98 7.43
CA LYS A 120 1.38 -8.78 6.51
C LYS A 120 2.62 -8.03 6.05
N ILE A 121 2.66 -6.71 6.20
CA ILE A 121 3.76 -5.88 5.73
C ILE A 121 4.81 -5.78 6.83
N THR A 122 5.69 -6.77 6.86
CA THR A 122 6.82 -6.84 7.77
C THR A 122 8.10 -6.51 7.02
N GLU A 123 9.20 -6.31 7.76
CA GLU A 123 10.51 -6.09 7.16
C GLU A 123 10.89 -7.24 6.21
N ASP A 124 10.75 -8.48 6.67
CA ASP A 124 11.04 -9.67 5.86
C ASP A 124 10.17 -9.73 4.60
N PHE A 125 8.89 -9.41 4.72
CA PHE A 125 7.98 -9.38 3.58
C PHE A 125 8.43 -8.36 2.55
N VAL A 126 8.73 -7.13 2.98
CA VAL A 126 9.16 -6.05 2.08
C VAL A 126 10.46 -6.45 1.38
N GLN A 127 11.43 -6.95 2.11
CA GLN A 127 12.73 -7.33 1.54
C GLN A 127 12.60 -8.52 0.59
N THR A 128 11.75 -9.49 0.90
CA THR A 128 11.47 -10.62 0.02
C THR A 128 10.84 -10.18 -1.30
N GLU A 129 9.84 -9.31 -1.24
CA GLU A 129 9.13 -8.85 -2.44
C GLU A 129 10.02 -7.96 -3.32
N VAL A 130 10.81 -7.07 -2.73
CA VAL A 130 11.72 -6.23 -3.52
C VAL A 130 12.87 -7.06 -4.12
N THR A 131 13.29 -8.12 -3.44
CA THR A 131 14.30 -9.04 -3.96
C THR A 131 13.78 -9.80 -5.19
N LYS A 132 12.54 -10.28 -5.13
CA LYS A 132 11.89 -10.91 -6.29
C LYS A 132 11.78 -9.94 -7.46
N PHE A 133 11.40 -8.71 -7.18
CA PHE A 133 11.33 -7.65 -8.19
C PHE A 133 12.70 -7.39 -8.81
N PHE A 134 13.72 -7.20 -8.00
CA PHE A 134 15.08 -6.99 -8.50
C PHE A 134 15.58 -8.16 -9.35
N THR A 135 15.32 -9.39 -8.94
CA THR A 135 15.70 -10.58 -9.69
C THR A 135 15.11 -10.57 -11.10
N ARG A 136 13.83 -10.16 -11.22
CA ARG A 136 13.19 -10.00 -12.53
C ARG A 136 13.85 -8.89 -13.35
N VAL A 137 14.10 -7.74 -12.74
CA VAL A 137 14.76 -6.61 -13.40
C VAL A 137 16.13 -7.03 -13.95
N ALA A 138 16.92 -7.68 -13.13
CA ALA A 138 18.26 -8.14 -13.52
C ALA A 138 18.22 -9.16 -14.67
N SER A 139 17.24 -10.07 -14.65
CA SER A 139 17.08 -11.07 -15.71
C SER A 139 16.66 -10.46 -17.04
N GLU A 140 15.90 -9.37 -17.03
CA GLU A 140 15.43 -8.70 -18.24
C GLU A 140 16.49 -7.81 -18.89
N ILE A 141 17.48 -7.35 -18.14
CA ILE A 141 18.57 -6.52 -18.64
C ILE A 141 19.69 -7.38 -19.25
N GLY A 142 19.87 -8.54 -18.71
CA GLY A 142 20.84 -9.49 -19.24
C GLY A 142 20.39 -10.07 -20.55
#